data_dede6fc7db263f8958da42094675e2ae
#
_entry.id   dede6fc7db263f8958da42094675e2ae
#
_cell.length_a   1.000
_cell.length_b   1.000
_cell.length_c   1.000
_cell.angle_alpha   90.00
_cell.angle_beta   90.00
_cell.angle_gamma   90.00
#
_symmetry.space_group_name_H-M   'P 1'
#
loop_
_entity.id
_entity.type
_entity.pdbx_description
1 polymer ?
#
loop_
_entity_poly.entity_id
_entity_poly.type
_entity_poly.pdbx_seq_one_letter_code
_entity_poly.pdbx_strand_id
1 'polypeptide(L)'
;MVIDLKNAEVERIPSPSSLEGLEEGISLHRKYGKESLVITSPSSVSMETSSINCWAVVWDSPLLGHETFALFNTYHGYSLYRLGIKAMVIMGRSDRMKYIALSSASIEILPSENLRGTESLYFEEVALSSHSDLSLSTGPAGDSGVKFASIQSGGKNMPGIDLGHIFFLHNLKGIVLPGFPDRKAGEGNIPQRNAEKGEYFKSIRSYGGYSFVSKASSLGWLPVRGWQDRTDPRSGSIDGCAMAERYGNYPESCSDCILACDRRRKDGHILPKWREMMTLGTNLGFFDPDNIDSIVSEVRKYGLDASVTGSMLAYILSDEERMAEYGLKDRSVPEIVALISRIASGCILYNGLSDLPGCIQCQDHLPIDFDLRGASAMALSYSSLLGFFLPATLLFPKRRPKEDAAATIAFYEVIHYLALSSLGHPPMCSDLGYWSKVPEAAFQSRLLARFYSRRFHAFGHSSLELLEKGMEIYRILGVEWTPLPSHFLLDSDSAGGSDTVPLKRLQDYWDEEKLRLEIMLRSRREKRVKHSAERSAKDGGSEVLG
;
A
#
# COMPACT_ATOMS: atom_id res chain seq x y z
N MET A 1 4.10 21.01 -11.30
CA MET A 1 2.82 21.57 -11.80
C MET A 1 1.91 21.83 -10.63
N VAL A 2 1.26 22.97 -10.55
CA VAL A 2 0.28 23.33 -9.51
C VAL A 2 -1.07 23.57 -10.18
N ILE A 3 -2.12 23.01 -9.61
CA ILE A 3 -3.51 23.15 -10.05
C ILE A 3 -4.32 23.73 -8.89
N ASP A 4 -4.80 24.94 -9.06
CA ASP A 4 -5.71 25.58 -8.12
C ASP A 4 -7.16 25.40 -8.60
N LEU A 5 -7.89 24.51 -7.94
CA LEU A 5 -9.28 24.21 -8.31
C LEU A 5 -10.26 25.33 -7.94
N LYS A 6 -9.91 26.17 -6.96
CA LYS A 6 -10.76 27.30 -6.57
C LYS A 6 -10.78 28.38 -7.65
N ASN A 7 -9.62 28.70 -8.20
CA ASN A 7 -9.47 29.73 -9.23
C ASN A 7 -9.50 29.18 -10.66
N ALA A 8 -9.54 27.84 -10.81
CA ALA A 8 -9.42 27.11 -12.08
C ALA A 8 -8.12 27.46 -12.83
N GLU A 9 -7.01 27.59 -12.11
CA GLU A 9 -5.71 27.96 -12.64
C GLU A 9 -4.78 26.77 -12.67
N VAL A 10 -3.93 26.72 -13.72
CA VAL A 10 -2.87 25.71 -13.88
C VAL A 10 -1.55 26.40 -14.13
N GLU A 11 -0.59 26.18 -13.25
CA GLU A 11 0.75 26.73 -13.35
C GLU A 11 1.80 25.63 -13.53
N ARG A 12 2.66 25.77 -14.53
CA ARG A 12 3.84 24.91 -14.71
C ARG A 12 5.05 25.59 -14.08
N ILE A 13 5.47 25.08 -12.94
CA ILE A 13 6.63 25.60 -12.21
C ILE A 13 7.82 24.68 -12.48
N PRO A 14 8.96 25.19 -13.00
CA PRO A 14 10.18 24.40 -13.08
C PRO A 14 10.58 23.87 -11.71
N SER A 15 10.92 22.58 -11.60
CA SER A 15 11.44 22.00 -10.38
C SER A 15 12.97 21.90 -10.47
N PRO A 16 13.73 22.75 -9.80
CA PRO A 16 15.19 22.63 -9.71
C PRO A 16 15.63 21.56 -8.71
N SER A 17 14.68 20.97 -7.98
CA SER A 17 14.95 19.97 -6.97
C SER A 17 15.55 18.71 -7.56
N SER A 18 16.56 18.14 -6.90
CA SER A 18 17.09 16.81 -7.18
C SER A 18 16.25 15.69 -6.57
N LEU A 19 15.23 16.04 -5.75
CA LEU A 19 14.32 15.08 -5.14
C LEU A 19 13.40 14.47 -6.20
N GLU A 20 13.01 13.22 -6.02
CA GLU A 20 12.13 12.48 -6.94
C GLU A 20 11.19 11.55 -6.15
N GLY A 21 10.10 11.13 -6.78
CA GLY A 21 9.16 10.15 -6.22
C GLY A 21 8.56 10.59 -4.88
N LEU A 22 8.54 9.71 -3.91
CA LEU A 22 7.93 9.95 -2.60
C LEU A 22 8.55 11.15 -1.85
N GLU A 23 9.86 11.31 -1.92
CA GLU A 23 10.57 12.40 -1.24
C GLU A 23 10.18 13.78 -1.79
N GLU A 24 10.08 13.91 -3.12
CA GLU A 24 9.56 15.11 -3.76
C GLU A 24 8.11 15.36 -3.34
N GLY A 25 7.30 14.30 -3.27
CA GLY A 25 5.90 14.37 -2.82
C GLY A 25 5.77 14.96 -1.43
N ILE A 26 6.51 14.43 -0.45
CA ILE A 26 6.52 14.92 0.93
C ILE A 26 7.01 16.39 1.00
N SER A 27 8.09 16.69 0.28
CA SER A 27 8.65 18.05 0.26
C SER A 27 7.65 19.08 -0.28
N LEU A 28 6.97 18.74 -1.38
CA LEU A 28 5.95 19.62 -1.98
C LEU A 28 4.70 19.74 -1.09
N HIS A 29 4.23 18.63 -0.52
CA HIS A 29 3.07 18.66 0.37
C HIS A 29 3.32 19.62 1.57
N ARG A 30 4.47 19.52 2.21
CA ARG A 30 4.87 20.42 3.31
C ARG A 30 5.02 21.87 2.87
N LYS A 31 5.49 22.11 1.63
CA LYS A 31 5.61 23.45 1.05
C LYS A 31 4.25 24.10 0.78
N TYR A 32 3.29 23.34 0.21
CA TYR A 32 1.99 23.86 -0.18
C TYR A 32 0.92 23.75 0.91
N GLY A 33 1.20 22.99 1.97
CA GLY A 33 0.37 22.91 3.18
C GLY A 33 -0.62 21.75 3.16
N LYS A 34 -1.27 21.58 4.31
CA LYS A 34 -2.10 20.41 4.64
C LYS A 34 -3.28 20.12 3.71
N GLU A 35 -3.78 21.16 3.04
CA GLU A 35 -4.92 21.04 2.11
C GLU A 35 -4.47 20.63 0.70
N SER A 36 -3.17 20.41 0.48
CA SER A 36 -2.68 19.99 -0.84
C SER A 36 -2.71 18.47 -1.01
N LEU A 37 -3.08 18.02 -2.19
CA LEU A 37 -2.91 16.66 -2.65
C LEU A 37 -1.76 16.62 -3.65
N VAL A 38 -0.71 15.86 -3.36
CA VAL A 38 0.46 15.78 -4.23
C VAL A 38 0.56 14.40 -4.87
N ILE A 39 0.61 14.38 -6.19
CA ILE A 39 0.78 13.17 -7.01
C ILE A 39 2.12 13.27 -7.72
N THR A 40 3.00 12.28 -7.53
CA THR A 40 4.35 12.28 -8.13
C THR A 40 4.44 11.33 -9.32
N SER A 41 5.34 11.60 -10.24
CA SER A 41 5.79 10.60 -11.21
C SER A 41 6.83 9.66 -10.57
N PRO A 42 7.10 8.49 -11.17
CA PRO A 42 8.26 7.68 -10.82
C PRO A 42 9.57 8.44 -10.98
N SER A 43 10.63 8.00 -10.29
CA SER A 43 11.95 8.58 -10.50
C SER A 43 12.48 8.29 -11.91
N SER A 44 13.33 9.17 -12.43
CA SER A 44 13.99 9.01 -13.73
C SER A 44 14.80 7.71 -13.78
N VAL A 45 15.49 7.36 -12.70
CA VAL A 45 16.28 6.13 -12.57
C VAL A 45 15.40 4.89 -12.70
N SER A 46 14.21 4.88 -12.08
CA SER A 46 13.31 3.73 -12.17
C SER A 46 12.76 3.53 -13.58
N MET A 47 12.58 4.62 -14.32
CA MET A 47 12.10 4.57 -15.70
C MET A 47 13.08 3.87 -16.64
N GLU A 48 14.39 3.97 -16.37
CA GLU A 48 15.43 3.33 -17.15
C GLU A 48 15.70 1.88 -16.72
N THR A 49 15.49 1.57 -15.44
CA THR A 49 15.94 0.30 -14.85
C THR A 49 14.82 -0.71 -14.59
N SER A 50 13.55 -0.29 -14.63
CA SER A 50 12.40 -1.14 -14.30
C SER A 50 11.24 -0.95 -15.25
N SER A 51 10.57 -2.04 -15.61
CA SER A 51 9.27 -2.00 -16.31
C SER A 51 8.10 -1.63 -15.38
N ILE A 52 8.30 -1.73 -14.08
CA ILE A 52 7.30 -1.40 -13.05
C ILE A 52 7.74 -0.13 -12.36
N ASN A 53 6.91 0.90 -12.45
CA ASN A 53 7.23 2.22 -11.94
C ASN A 53 6.32 2.54 -10.77
N CYS A 54 6.93 2.70 -9.60
CA CYS A 54 6.23 3.11 -8.40
C CYS A 54 6.12 4.64 -8.37
N TRP A 55 4.92 5.14 -8.18
CA TRP A 55 4.62 6.57 -7.99
C TRP A 55 3.86 6.76 -6.69
N ALA A 56 3.87 7.96 -6.16
CA ALA A 56 3.32 8.24 -4.84
C ALA A 56 2.24 9.31 -4.89
N VAL A 57 1.31 9.20 -3.95
CA VAL A 57 0.38 10.27 -3.57
C VAL A 57 0.63 10.61 -2.12
N VAL A 58 0.73 11.90 -1.79
CA VAL A 58 0.95 12.42 -0.43
C VAL A 58 -0.15 13.41 -0.08
N TRP A 59 -0.72 13.27 1.11
CA TRP A 59 -1.79 14.12 1.63
C TRP A 59 -1.83 14.12 3.16
N ASP A 60 -2.51 15.09 3.76
CA ASP A 60 -2.95 14.98 5.16
C ASP A 60 -4.24 14.18 5.20
N SER A 61 -4.22 13.05 5.88
CA SER A 61 -5.38 12.17 6.02
C SER A 61 -6.33 12.68 7.11
N PRO A 62 -7.57 13.06 6.78
CA PRO A 62 -8.58 13.41 7.78
C PRO A 62 -8.96 12.24 8.69
N LEU A 63 -8.76 11.00 8.20
CA LEU A 63 -9.05 9.80 8.96
C LEU A 63 -7.95 9.49 9.98
N LEU A 64 -6.68 9.66 9.59
CA LEU A 64 -5.51 9.37 10.43
C LEU A 64 -5.04 10.58 11.25
N GLY A 65 -5.42 11.79 10.85
CA GLY A 65 -5.06 13.04 11.53
C GLY A 65 -3.61 13.51 11.28
N HIS A 66 -2.91 12.93 10.30
CA HIS A 66 -1.52 13.29 9.98
C HIS A 66 -1.20 13.13 8.49
N GLU A 67 -0.04 13.70 8.08
CA GLU A 67 0.55 13.50 6.76
C GLU A 67 0.75 12.01 6.49
N THR A 68 0.27 11.54 5.35
CA THR A 68 0.39 10.15 4.93
C THR A 68 0.66 10.04 3.43
N PHE A 69 0.92 8.83 2.96
CA PHE A 69 1.14 8.58 1.55
C PHE A 69 0.66 7.19 1.13
N ALA A 70 0.38 7.06 -0.16
CA ALA A 70 0.13 5.78 -0.79
C ALA A 70 1.04 5.59 -2.00
N LEU A 71 1.39 4.34 -2.28
CA LEU A 71 2.26 3.94 -3.37
C LEU A 71 1.48 3.12 -4.39
N PHE A 72 1.70 3.41 -5.64
CA PHE A 72 0.99 2.85 -6.76
C PHE A 72 1.96 2.26 -7.78
N ASN A 73 1.61 1.10 -8.33
CA ASN A 73 2.39 0.41 -9.36
C ASN A 73 1.59 0.31 -10.66
N THR A 74 0.97 1.42 -11.08
CA THR A 74 0.11 1.49 -12.25
C THR A 74 0.67 2.42 -13.29
N TYR A 75 0.17 2.36 -14.53
CA TYR A 75 0.65 3.16 -15.66
C TYR A 75 0.43 4.67 -15.52
N HIS A 76 -0.35 5.14 -14.56
CA HIS A 76 -0.58 6.58 -14.32
C HIS A 76 0.73 7.34 -14.09
N GLY A 77 1.65 6.77 -13.29
CA GLY A 77 2.96 7.37 -13.08
C GLY A 77 3.77 7.49 -14.37
N TYR A 78 3.71 6.48 -15.23
CA TYR A 78 4.32 6.53 -16.54
C TYR A 78 3.75 7.65 -17.42
N SER A 79 2.43 7.84 -17.37
CA SER A 79 1.77 8.92 -18.10
C SER A 79 2.24 10.30 -17.63
N LEU A 80 2.34 10.53 -16.32
CA LEU A 80 2.90 11.77 -15.78
C LEU A 80 4.34 12.00 -16.23
N TYR A 81 5.18 10.97 -16.18
CA TYR A 81 6.56 11.04 -16.64
C TYR A 81 6.66 11.43 -18.13
N ARG A 82 5.86 10.77 -18.99
CA ARG A 82 5.82 11.05 -20.45
C ARG A 82 5.34 12.47 -20.76
N LEU A 83 4.47 13.04 -19.93
CA LEU A 83 4.04 14.43 -20.00
C LEU A 83 5.08 15.44 -19.47
N GLY A 84 6.23 14.96 -18.97
CA GLY A 84 7.25 15.79 -18.34
C GLY A 84 6.80 16.38 -16.99
N ILE A 85 5.82 15.78 -16.34
CA ILE A 85 5.27 16.21 -15.05
C ILE A 85 5.94 15.41 -13.94
N LYS A 86 6.86 16.02 -13.23
CA LYS A 86 7.56 15.41 -12.10
C LYS A 86 6.64 15.22 -10.89
N ALA A 87 5.84 16.23 -10.62
CA ALA A 87 4.79 16.18 -9.60
C ALA A 87 3.63 17.10 -9.96
N MET A 88 2.44 16.72 -9.54
CA MET A 88 1.21 17.49 -9.63
C MET A 88 0.71 17.81 -8.23
N VAL A 89 0.60 19.10 -7.90
CA VAL A 89 0.05 19.61 -6.64
C VAL A 89 -1.34 20.13 -6.93
N ILE A 90 -2.35 19.57 -6.28
CA ILE A 90 -3.75 19.98 -6.39
C ILE A 90 -4.11 20.72 -5.11
N MET A 91 -4.65 21.92 -5.24
CA MET A 91 -5.00 22.79 -4.15
C MET A 91 -6.39 23.41 -4.34
N GLY A 92 -6.94 23.92 -3.23
CA GLY A 92 -8.21 24.62 -3.22
C GLY A 92 -9.41 23.69 -3.46
N ARG A 93 -10.60 24.25 -3.27
CA ARG A 93 -11.88 23.57 -3.52
C ARG A 93 -12.64 24.28 -4.62
N SER A 94 -13.07 23.58 -5.65
CA SER A 94 -13.96 24.13 -6.67
C SER A 94 -15.38 24.34 -6.11
N ASP A 95 -16.06 25.40 -6.56
CA ASP A 95 -17.46 25.65 -6.20
C ASP A 95 -18.40 24.57 -6.73
N ARG A 96 -18.07 24.00 -7.88
CA ARG A 96 -18.81 22.92 -8.53
C ARG A 96 -17.90 21.71 -8.75
N MET A 97 -18.52 20.52 -8.82
CA MET A 97 -17.74 19.30 -9.07
C MET A 97 -17.05 19.36 -10.43
N LYS A 98 -15.77 19.08 -10.44
CA LYS A 98 -14.88 19.10 -11.60
C LYS A 98 -14.13 17.77 -11.76
N TYR A 99 -13.58 17.57 -12.94
CA TYR A 99 -12.49 16.61 -13.14
C TYR A 99 -11.35 17.28 -13.89
N ILE A 100 -10.15 16.74 -13.74
CA ILE A 100 -8.95 17.23 -14.42
C ILE A 100 -8.66 16.29 -15.58
N ALA A 101 -8.53 16.82 -16.79
CA ALA A 101 -8.13 16.07 -17.98
C ALA A 101 -6.76 16.53 -18.44
N LEU A 102 -5.81 15.61 -18.47
CA LEU A 102 -4.47 15.85 -18.99
C LEU A 102 -4.34 15.24 -20.39
N SER A 103 -3.72 15.96 -21.28
CA SER A 103 -3.32 15.49 -22.61
C SER A 103 -1.89 15.91 -22.90
N SER A 104 -1.33 15.47 -24.02
CA SER A 104 -0.02 15.95 -24.47
C SER A 104 -0.01 17.44 -24.81
N ALA A 105 -1.18 18.03 -25.12
CA ALA A 105 -1.32 19.42 -25.57
C ALA A 105 -1.84 20.35 -24.47
N SER A 106 -2.74 19.88 -23.61
CA SER A 106 -3.47 20.72 -22.65
C SER A 106 -3.69 20.04 -21.29
N ILE A 107 -3.99 20.86 -20.30
CA ILE A 107 -4.51 20.45 -19.00
C ILE A 107 -5.78 21.26 -18.81
N GLU A 108 -6.89 20.57 -18.63
CA GLU A 108 -8.20 21.17 -18.58
C GLU A 108 -8.91 20.80 -17.27
N ILE A 109 -9.63 21.77 -16.70
CA ILE A 109 -10.49 21.58 -15.52
C ILE A 109 -11.92 21.63 -16.00
N LEU A 110 -12.56 20.47 -16.11
CA LEU A 110 -13.84 20.30 -16.77
C LEU A 110 -14.99 20.07 -15.76
N PRO A 111 -16.23 20.52 -16.07
CA PRO A 111 -17.38 20.30 -15.19
C PRO A 111 -17.78 18.81 -15.14
N SER A 112 -18.24 18.34 -13.99
CA SER A 112 -18.66 16.95 -13.78
C SER A 112 -19.84 16.78 -12.82
N GLU A 113 -20.69 17.79 -12.64
CA GLU A 113 -21.87 17.69 -11.76
C GLU A 113 -22.82 16.56 -12.17
N ASN A 114 -22.96 16.31 -13.46
CA ASN A 114 -23.78 15.22 -14.00
C ASN A 114 -23.21 13.82 -13.70
N LEU A 115 -21.97 13.73 -13.21
CA LEU A 115 -21.30 12.49 -12.83
C LEU A 115 -21.28 12.27 -11.30
N ARG A 116 -21.88 13.18 -10.52
CA ARG A 116 -22.01 13.04 -9.08
C ARG A 116 -22.83 11.79 -8.73
N GLY A 117 -22.34 10.99 -7.79
CA GLY A 117 -23.00 9.75 -7.35
C GLY A 117 -22.89 8.60 -8.35
N THR A 118 -22.13 8.74 -9.43
CA THR A 118 -21.90 7.65 -10.39
C THR A 118 -20.71 6.80 -10.00
N GLU A 119 -20.74 5.55 -10.44
CA GLU A 119 -19.62 4.61 -10.28
C GLU A 119 -18.39 5.07 -11.10
N SER A 120 -17.22 4.66 -10.66
CA SER A 120 -15.96 4.95 -11.33
C SER A 120 -15.91 4.44 -12.77
N LEU A 121 -16.47 3.26 -13.04
CA LEU A 121 -16.55 2.72 -14.41
C LEU A 121 -17.41 3.58 -15.33
N TYR A 122 -18.51 4.12 -14.83
CA TYR A 122 -19.33 5.05 -15.62
C TYR A 122 -18.62 6.39 -15.88
N PHE A 123 -17.85 6.88 -14.88
CA PHE A 123 -16.99 8.04 -15.10
C PHE A 123 -15.97 7.77 -16.22
N GLU A 124 -15.35 6.59 -16.23
CA GLU A 124 -14.40 6.19 -17.28
C GLU A 124 -15.06 6.15 -18.65
N GLU A 125 -16.24 5.55 -18.76
CA GLU A 125 -16.99 5.48 -20.02
C GLU A 125 -17.26 6.87 -20.61
N VAL A 126 -17.53 7.86 -19.76
CA VAL A 126 -17.86 9.24 -20.19
C VAL A 126 -16.62 10.11 -20.40
N ALA A 127 -15.61 9.97 -19.57
CA ALA A 127 -14.49 10.92 -19.50
C ALA A 127 -13.26 10.50 -20.31
N LEU A 128 -13.08 9.19 -20.60
CA LEU A 128 -11.93 8.73 -21.40
C LEU A 128 -12.17 8.94 -22.88
N SER A 129 -11.20 9.52 -23.56
CA SER A 129 -11.24 9.78 -25.02
C SER A 129 -10.72 8.59 -25.82
N SER A 130 -9.96 7.70 -25.20
CA SER A 130 -9.36 6.52 -25.80
C SER A 130 -9.35 5.36 -24.83
N HIS A 131 -9.44 4.13 -25.34
CA HIS A 131 -9.28 2.91 -24.52
C HIS A 131 -7.92 2.76 -23.84
N SER A 132 -6.92 3.50 -24.28
CA SER A 132 -5.61 3.53 -23.63
C SER A 132 -5.53 4.54 -22.48
N ASP A 133 -6.45 5.49 -22.41
CA ASP A 133 -6.45 6.51 -21.36
C ASP A 133 -6.71 5.89 -19.99
N LEU A 134 -6.21 6.58 -18.96
CA LEU A 134 -6.23 6.13 -17.58
C LEU A 134 -7.04 7.12 -16.74
N SER A 135 -7.73 6.62 -15.74
CA SER A 135 -8.45 7.46 -14.79
C SER A 135 -8.05 7.18 -13.35
N LEU A 136 -8.19 8.20 -12.52
CA LEU A 136 -8.32 8.10 -11.07
C LEU A 136 -9.63 8.79 -10.72
N SER A 137 -10.59 8.10 -10.15
CA SER A 137 -11.90 8.71 -9.83
C SER A 137 -12.44 8.21 -8.51
N THR A 138 -13.33 9.00 -7.92
CA THR A 138 -14.08 8.58 -6.74
C THR A 138 -15.43 7.99 -7.14
N GLY A 139 -15.91 7.00 -6.35
CA GLY A 139 -17.25 6.44 -6.49
C GLY A 139 -18.30 7.21 -5.68
N PRO A 140 -19.55 6.67 -5.61
CA PRO A 140 -20.66 7.29 -4.89
C PRO A 140 -20.35 7.61 -3.43
N ALA A 141 -19.59 6.77 -2.73
CA ALA A 141 -19.24 6.99 -1.33
C ALA A 141 -18.36 8.24 -1.15
N GLY A 142 -17.37 8.44 -2.05
CA GLY A 142 -16.56 9.64 -2.01
C GLY A 142 -17.38 10.88 -2.34
N ASP A 143 -18.23 10.82 -3.36
CA ASP A 143 -19.13 11.94 -3.72
C ASP A 143 -20.10 12.32 -2.58
N SER A 144 -20.39 11.37 -1.67
CA SER A 144 -21.21 11.56 -0.46
C SER A 144 -20.40 12.00 0.77
N GLY A 145 -19.08 12.11 0.66
CA GLY A 145 -18.20 12.55 1.73
C GLY A 145 -17.86 11.49 2.77
N VAL A 146 -18.05 10.20 2.48
CA VAL A 146 -17.62 9.10 3.36
C VAL A 146 -16.11 9.16 3.56
N LYS A 147 -15.63 9.21 4.82
CA LYS A 147 -14.22 9.47 5.12
C LYS A 147 -13.26 8.36 4.71
N PHE A 148 -13.72 7.13 4.57
CA PHE A 148 -12.93 6.00 4.11
C PHE A 148 -13.25 5.60 2.67
N ALA A 149 -13.70 6.56 1.87
CA ALA A 149 -13.85 6.35 0.45
C ALA A 149 -12.50 6.24 -0.25
N SER A 150 -12.38 5.27 -1.16
CA SER A 150 -11.21 5.06 -2.01
C SER A 150 -11.32 5.81 -3.33
N ILE A 151 -10.18 6.09 -3.96
CA ILE A 151 -10.13 6.35 -5.40
C ILE A 151 -10.03 5.02 -6.16
N GLN A 152 -10.45 5.03 -7.40
CA GLN A 152 -10.55 3.85 -8.25
C GLN A 152 -9.94 4.09 -9.63
N SER A 153 -9.54 3.00 -10.27
CA SER A 153 -9.13 2.96 -11.67
C SER A 153 -9.46 1.58 -12.25
N GLY A 154 -10.12 1.55 -13.41
CA GLY A 154 -10.55 0.30 -14.04
C GLY A 154 -11.45 -0.56 -13.15
N GLY A 155 -12.32 0.05 -12.36
CA GLY A 155 -13.20 -0.63 -11.41
C GLY A 155 -12.49 -1.27 -10.20
N LYS A 156 -11.22 -0.95 -9.97
CA LYS A 156 -10.41 -1.45 -8.84
C LYS A 156 -10.16 -0.36 -7.82
N ASN A 157 -10.35 -0.65 -6.55
CA ASN A 157 -9.89 0.24 -5.50
C ASN A 157 -8.37 0.37 -5.54
N MET A 158 -7.90 1.60 -5.46
CA MET A 158 -6.49 1.97 -5.39
C MET A 158 -6.06 2.07 -3.92
N PRO A 159 -4.77 1.95 -3.60
CA PRO A 159 -4.26 2.24 -2.26
C PRO A 159 -4.63 3.64 -1.78
N GLY A 160 -4.66 3.83 -0.45
CA GLY A 160 -4.99 5.12 0.16
C GLY A 160 -6.40 5.15 0.75
N ILE A 161 -6.45 5.01 2.08
CA ILE A 161 -7.65 4.69 2.86
C ILE A 161 -8.78 5.72 2.75
N ASP A 162 -8.46 6.99 2.49
CA ASP A 162 -9.39 8.11 2.45
C ASP A 162 -9.18 9.03 1.22
N LEU A 163 -8.48 8.57 0.20
CA LEU A 163 -8.23 9.39 -0.99
C LEU A 163 -9.50 9.80 -1.73
N GLY A 164 -10.56 8.98 -1.71
CA GLY A 164 -11.85 9.37 -2.26
C GLY A 164 -12.49 10.53 -1.47
N HIS A 165 -12.28 10.58 -0.15
CA HIS A 165 -12.69 11.71 0.66
C HIS A 165 -11.85 12.97 0.38
N ILE A 166 -10.55 12.82 0.11
CA ILE A 166 -9.71 13.95 -0.32
C ILE A 166 -10.26 14.55 -1.62
N PHE A 167 -10.66 13.71 -2.58
CA PHE A 167 -11.32 14.19 -3.81
C PHE A 167 -12.61 14.97 -3.50
N PHE A 168 -13.43 14.50 -2.56
CA PHE A 168 -14.61 15.22 -2.08
C PHE A 168 -14.26 16.59 -1.47
N LEU A 169 -13.20 16.67 -0.67
CA LEU A 169 -12.77 17.95 -0.08
C LEU A 169 -12.37 18.97 -1.14
N HIS A 170 -11.81 18.54 -2.26
CA HIS A 170 -11.49 19.38 -3.41
C HIS A 170 -12.68 19.61 -4.37
N ASN A 171 -13.82 18.93 -4.17
CA ASN A 171 -14.94 18.85 -5.11
C ASN A 171 -14.50 18.31 -6.50
N LEU A 172 -13.62 17.29 -6.47
CA LEU A 172 -12.99 16.66 -7.61
C LEU A 172 -13.59 15.27 -7.84
N LYS A 173 -14.14 15.02 -9.02
CA LYS A 173 -14.68 13.70 -9.41
C LYS A 173 -13.58 12.74 -9.83
N GLY A 174 -12.59 13.25 -10.56
CA GLY A 174 -11.54 12.40 -11.10
C GLY A 174 -10.44 13.16 -11.81
N ILE A 175 -9.44 12.38 -12.23
CA ILE A 175 -8.30 12.82 -13.03
C ILE A 175 -8.17 11.84 -14.19
N VAL A 176 -8.08 12.35 -15.41
CA VAL A 176 -7.85 11.59 -16.64
C VAL A 176 -6.44 11.86 -17.14
N LEU A 177 -5.73 10.82 -17.51
CA LEU A 177 -4.36 10.84 -18.02
C LEU A 177 -4.31 10.11 -19.37
N PRO A 178 -3.54 10.59 -20.34
CA PRO A 178 -3.39 9.89 -21.61
C PRO A 178 -2.63 8.58 -21.40
N GLY A 179 -3.07 7.54 -22.06
CA GLY A 179 -2.34 6.29 -22.15
C GLY A 179 -1.26 6.34 -23.23
N PHE A 180 -0.20 5.59 -23.03
CA PHE A 180 0.91 5.47 -23.98
C PHE A 180 1.11 4.00 -24.34
N PRO A 181 0.48 3.51 -25.41
CA PRO A 181 0.51 2.09 -25.80
C PRO A 181 1.87 1.64 -26.36
N ASP A 182 2.74 2.58 -26.74
CA ASP A 182 4.08 2.34 -27.28
C ASP A 182 5.13 1.97 -26.22
N ARG A 183 4.70 1.80 -24.96
CA ARG A 183 5.58 1.40 -23.89
C ARG A 183 6.18 0.01 -24.15
N LYS A 184 7.49 -0.04 -24.28
CA LYS A 184 8.24 -1.30 -24.26
C LYS A 184 8.54 -1.67 -22.81
N ALA A 185 8.17 -2.87 -22.40
CA ALA A 185 8.62 -3.43 -21.13
C ALA A 185 10.16 -3.34 -21.11
N GLY A 186 10.71 -2.64 -20.12
CA GLY A 186 12.16 -2.45 -20.02
C GLY A 186 12.88 -3.81 -19.93
N GLU A 187 13.91 -4.01 -20.75
CA GLU A 187 14.74 -5.23 -20.72
C GLU A 187 15.54 -5.39 -19.41
N GLY A 188 15.49 -4.37 -18.53
CA GLY A 188 16.34 -4.20 -17.35
C GLY A 188 15.96 -4.98 -16.09
N ASN A 189 15.06 -5.97 -16.14
CA ASN A 189 14.52 -6.64 -14.93
C ASN A 189 15.46 -7.68 -14.29
N ILE A 190 16.67 -7.30 -13.93
CA ILE A 190 17.62 -8.18 -13.22
C ILE A 190 17.08 -8.69 -11.87
N PRO A 191 16.41 -7.88 -11.03
CA PRO A 191 15.81 -8.38 -9.79
C PRO A 191 14.66 -9.36 -10.02
N GLN A 192 13.83 -9.13 -11.04
CA GLN A 192 12.70 -10.02 -11.35
C GLN A 192 13.15 -11.42 -11.76
N ARG A 193 14.21 -11.55 -12.56
CA ARG A 193 14.79 -12.87 -12.93
C ARG A 193 15.29 -13.67 -11.72
N ASN A 194 15.72 -13.00 -10.66
CA ASN A 194 16.13 -13.65 -9.42
C ASN A 194 14.94 -14.06 -8.55
N ALA A 195 13.86 -13.26 -8.55
CA ALA A 195 12.60 -13.58 -7.87
C ALA A 195 11.92 -14.83 -8.45
N GLU A 196 12.01 -15.04 -9.77
CA GLU A 196 11.39 -16.18 -10.48
C GLU A 196 11.81 -17.57 -9.95
N LYS A 197 12.93 -17.67 -9.23
CA LYS A 197 13.45 -18.95 -8.70
C LYS A 197 12.84 -19.36 -7.36
N GLY A 198 12.16 -18.47 -6.64
CA GLY A 198 11.56 -18.75 -5.34
C GLY A 198 10.26 -19.54 -5.44
N GLU A 199 10.05 -20.54 -4.56
CA GLU A 199 8.78 -21.30 -4.50
C GLU A 199 7.57 -20.38 -4.30
N TYR A 200 7.75 -19.33 -3.50
CA TYR A 200 6.69 -18.39 -3.19
C TYR A 200 6.28 -17.55 -4.40
N PHE A 201 7.26 -17.06 -5.16
CA PHE A 201 7.02 -16.39 -6.42
C PHE A 201 6.25 -17.28 -7.39
N LYS A 202 6.66 -18.54 -7.51
CA LYS A 202 5.97 -19.53 -8.36
C LYS A 202 4.52 -19.74 -7.91
N SER A 203 4.28 -19.83 -6.61
CA SER A 203 2.95 -19.98 -6.05
C SER A 203 2.04 -18.79 -6.38
N ILE A 204 2.51 -17.55 -6.18
CA ILE A 204 1.73 -16.36 -6.53
C ILE A 204 1.48 -16.29 -8.04
N ARG A 205 2.48 -16.55 -8.85
CA ARG A 205 2.32 -16.56 -10.31
C ARG A 205 1.33 -17.63 -10.79
N SER A 206 1.35 -18.81 -10.17
CA SER A 206 0.46 -19.91 -10.53
C SER A 206 -0.98 -19.69 -10.05
N TYR A 207 -1.18 -19.14 -8.85
CA TYR A 207 -2.48 -19.11 -8.20
C TYR A 207 -2.92 -17.71 -7.75
N GLY A 208 -2.16 -16.67 -8.07
CA GLY A 208 -2.42 -15.33 -7.60
C GLY A 208 -2.13 -15.13 -6.12
N GLY A 209 -2.56 -13.97 -5.63
CA GLY A 209 -2.45 -13.61 -4.22
C GLY A 209 -3.24 -14.53 -3.28
N TYR A 210 -4.12 -15.39 -3.77
CA TYR A 210 -4.87 -16.36 -2.94
C TYR A 210 -3.96 -17.36 -2.20
N SER A 211 -2.74 -17.57 -2.70
CA SER A 211 -1.70 -18.29 -1.97
C SER A 211 -1.39 -17.69 -0.60
N PHE A 212 -1.64 -16.37 -0.40
CA PHE A 212 -1.51 -15.70 0.90
C PHE A 212 -2.59 -16.15 1.89
N VAL A 213 -3.81 -16.41 1.42
CA VAL A 213 -4.91 -16.87 2.29
C VAL A 213 -4.57 -18.22 2.93
N SER A 214 -4.13 -19.19 2.12
CA SER A 214 -3.68 -20.48 2.63
C SER A 214 -2.49 -20.34 3.58
N LYS A 215 -1.55 -19.46 3.24
CA LYS A 215 -0.38 -19.19 4.08
C LYS A 215 -0.77 -18.56 5.40
N ALA A 216 -1.63 -17.54 5.38
CA ALA A 216 -2.14 -16.90 6.59
C ALA A 216 -2.87 -17.90 7.49
N SER A 217 -3.71 -18.77 6.92
CA SER A 217 -4.39 -19.84 7.66
C SER A 217 -3.39 -20.79 8.31
N SER A 218 -2.38 -21.27 7.55
CA SER A 218 -1.38 -22.20 8.08
C SER A 218 -0.50 -21.64 9.20
N LEU A 219 -0.37 -20.31 9.27
CA LEU A 219 0.42 -19.60 10.26
C LEU A 219 -0.41 -19.05 11.42
N GLY A 220 -1.74 -19.19 11.37
CA GLY A 220 -2.62 -18.61 12.38
C GLY A 220 -2.70 -17.09 12.30
N TRP A 221 -2.65 -16.53 11.10
CA TRP A 221 -2.73 -15.08 10.82
C TRP A 221 -4.00 -14.68 10.06
N LEU A 222 -4.87 -15.68 9.77
CA LEU A 222 -6.10 -15.44 9.05
C LEU A 222 -7.14 -14.80 9.98
N PRO A 223 -7.66 -13.61 9.71
CA PRO A 223 -8.76 -13.04 10.48
C PRO A 223 -10.04 -13.83 10.16
N VAL A 224 -10.69 -14.36 11.18
CA VAL A 224 -11.90 -15.18 11.02
C VAL A 224 -12.97 -14.70 12.00
N ARG A 225 -14.16 -14.39 11.49
CA ARG A 225 -15.34 -13.98 12.28
C ARG A 225 -15.04 -12.88 13.29
N GLY A 226 -14.57 -11.73 12.85
CA GLY A 226 -14.23 -10.62 13.73
C GLY A 226 -13.02 -10.92 14.62
N TRP A 227 -12.01 -11.60 14.07
CA TRP A 227 -10.79 -12.06 14.78
C TRP A 227 -11.07 -13.01 15.98
N GLN A 228 -12.24 -13.66 16.02
CA GLN A 228 -12.51 -14.69 17.02
C GLN A 228 -11.58 -15.89 16.84
N ASP A 229 -11.32 -16.28 15.59
CA ASP A 229 -10.42 -17.37 15.23
C ASP A 229 -9.29 -16.88 14.32
N ARG A 230 -8.22 -17.67 14.25
CA ARG A 230 -7.00 -17.41 13.49
C ARG A 230 -6.79 -18.38 12.32
N THR A 231 -7.60 -19.41 12.27
CA THR A 231 -7.59 -20.47 11.27
C THR A 231 -9.00 -20.98 11.07
N ASP A 232 -9.32 -21.44 9.87
CA ASP A 232 -10.57 -22.15 9.61
C ASP A 232 -10.32 -23.19 8.51
N PRO A 233 -10.70 -24.47 8.67
CA PRO A 233 -10.49 -25.50 7.66
C PRO A 233 -11.18 -25.19 6.33
N ARG A 234 -12.26 -24.40 6.34
CA ARG A 234 -12.94 -23.96 5.12
C ARG A 234 -12.12 -22.97 4.29
N SER A 235 -11.00 -22.44 4.80
CA SER A 235 -10.11 -21.56 4.03
C SER A 235 -9.56 -22.25 2.75
N GLY A 236 -9.56 -23.58 2.70
CA GLY A 236 -9.22 -24.32 1.49
C GLY A 236 -10.18 -24.10 0.32
N SER A 237 -11.44 -23.71 0.54
CA SER A 237 -12.40 -23.42 -0.53
C SER A 237 -12.15 -22.09 -1.26
N ILE A 238 -11.31 -21.24 -0.67
CA ILE A 238 -10.93 -19.92 -1.22
C ILE A 238 -9.41 -19.79 -1.43
N ASP A 239 -8.69 -20.88 -1.42
CA ASP A 239 -7.27 -20.91 -1.74
C ASP A 239 -7.01 -20.83 -3.25
N GLY A 240 -5.73 -20.75 -3.62
CA GLY A 240 -5.34 -20.56 -5.00
C GLY A 240 -5.78 -21.71 -5.92
N CYS A 241 -5.78 -22.96 -5.44
CA CYS A 241 -6.21 -24.12 -6.22
C CYS A 241 -7.72 -24.09 -6.44
N ALA A 242 -8.51 -23.93 -5.38
CA ALA A 242 -9.96 -23.88 -5.46
C ALA A 242 -10.46 -22.72 -6.35
N MET A 243 -9.84 -21.54 -6.23
CA MET A 243 -10.16 -20.40 -7.08
C MET A 243 -9.83 -20.65 -8.55
N ALA A 244 -8.69 -21.28 -8.84
CA ALA A 244 -8.31 -21.62 -10.22
C ALA A 244 -9.21 -22.69 -10.83
N GLU A 245 -9.65 -23.69 -10.06
CA GLU A 245 -10.60 -24.71 -10.49
C GLU A 245 -11.98 -24.12 -10.81
N ARG A 246 -12.46 -23.19 -9.96
CA ARG A 246 -13.81 -22.62 -10.10
C ARG A 246 -13.91 -21.60 -11.22
N TYR A 247 -12.94 -20.69 -11.36
CA TYR A 247 -13.04 -19.52 -12.24
C TYR A 247 -12.04 -19.52 -13.39
N GLY A 248 -11.15 -20.51 -13.44
CA GLY A 248 -9.99 -20.49 -14.31
C GLY A 248 -8.85 -19.65 -13.74
N ASN A 249 -7.70 -19.69 -14.39
CA ASN A 249 -6.50 -19.02 -13.91
C ASN A 249 -6.03 -17.96 -14.91
N TYR A 250 -6.75 -16.82 -14.95
CA TYR A 250 -6.43 -15.71 -15.83
C TYR A 250 -5.69 -14.61 -15.03
N PRO A 251 -4.36 -14.50 -15.18
CA PRO A 251 -3.56 -13.52 -14.45
C PRO A 251 -3.93 -12.09 -14.81
N GLU A 252 -3.92 -11.20 -13.83
CA GLU A 252 -4.14 -9.77 -13.97
C GLU A 252 -3.02 -9.00 -13.29
N SER A 253 -2.43 -8.05 -14.01
CA SER A 253 -1.37 -7.17 -13.52
C SER A 253 -1.86 -5.75 -13.35
N CYS A 254 -1.33 -5.05 -12.34
CA CYS A 254 -1.55 -3.61 -12.18
C CYS A 254 -0.71 -2.76 -13.16
N SER A 255 0.35 -3.35 -13.70
CA SER A 255 1.23 -2.83 -14.76
C SER A 255 1.99 -4.01 -15.38
N ASP A 256 3.22 -3.83 -15.88
CA ASP A 256 4.07 -4.92 -16.40
C ASP A 256 4.64 -5.84 -15.29
N CYS A 257 3.97 -5.93 -14.15
CA CYS A 257 4.40 -6.73 -13.04
C CYS A 257 4.34 -8.24 -13.37
N ILE A 258 5.50 -8.90 -13.31
CA ILE A 258 5.62 -10.34 -13.60
C ILE A 258 4.92 -11.22 -12.58
N LEU A 259 4.58 -10.69 -11.39
CA LEU A 259 3.80 -11.43 -10.39
C LEU A 259 2.37 -11.68 -10.85
N ALA A 260 1.76 -10.67 -11.50
CA ALA A 260 0.35 -10.73 -11.90
C ALA A 260 -0.50 -11.37 -10.79
N CYS A 261 -0.46 -10.76 -9.58
CA CYS A 261 -1.02 -11.37 -8.38
C CYS A 261 -2.55 -11.35 -8.30
N ASP A 262 -3.19 -10.48 -9.08
CA ASP A 262 -4.63 -10.46 -9.21
C ASP A 262 -5.11 -11.51 -10.23
N ARG A 263 -6.39 -11.79 -10.23
CA ARG A 263 -7.04 -12.74 -11.15
C ARG A 263 -8.34 -12.15 -11.69
N ARG A 264 -8.71 -12.57 -12.89
CA ARG A 264 -10.02 -12.29 -13.49
C ARG A 264 -10.68 -13.56 -14.00
N ARG A 265 -11.97 -13.49 -14.24
CA ARG A 265 -12.74 -14.52 -14.96
C ARG A 265 -12.52 -14.38 -16.47
N LYS A 266 -12.94 -15.40 -17.20
CA LYS A 266 -12.87 -15.40 -18.68
C LYS A 266 -13.67 -14.24 -19.32
N ASP A 267 -14.74 -13.81 -18.69
CA ASP A 267 -15.59 -12.68 -19.12
C ASP A 267 -15.00 -11.30 -18.82
N GLY A 268 -13.82 -11.26 -18.18
CA GLY A 268 -13.13 -10.02 -17.81
C GLY A 268 -13.44 -9.54 -16.39
N HIS A 269 -14.39 -10.13 -15.68
CA HIS A 269 -14.69 -9.75 -14.30
C HIS A 269 -13.48 -9.93 -13.38
N ILE A 270 -13.14 -8.90 -12.63
CA ILE A 270 -11.98 -8.88 -11.72
C ILE A 270 -12.38 -9.51 -10.40
N LEU A 271 -11.79 -10.66 -10.13
CA LEU A 271 -12.02 -11.40 -8.88
C LEU A 271 -11.53 -10.60 -7.65
N PRO A 272 -12.06 -10.89 -6.46
CA PRO A 272 -11.57 -10.28 -5.21
C PRO A 272 -10.07 -10.45 -5.07
N LYS A 273 -9.37 -9.41 -4.60
CA LYS A 273 -7.96 -9.53 -4.22
C LYS A 273 -7.83 -10.37 -2.95
N TRP A 274 -6.66 -10.95 -2.72
CA TRP A 274 -6.41 -11.77 -1.53
C TRP A 274 -6.74 -11.04 -0.21
N ARG A 275 -6.47 -9.72 -0.12
CA ARG A 275 -6.82 -8.90 1.04
C ARG A 275 -8.33 -8.79 1.20
N GLU A 276 -9.05 -8.56 0.12
CA GLU A 276 -10.52 -8.49 0.13
C GLU A 276 -11.14 -9.84 0.51
N MET A 277 -10.54 -10.98 0.05
CA MET A 277 -10.95 -12.32 0.49
C MET A 277 -10.81 -12.51 2.00
N MET A 278 -9.82 -11.89 2.61
CA MET A 278 -9.62 -11.99 4.06
C MET A 278 -10.53 -11.01 4.81
N THR A 279 -10.55 -9.75 4.43
CA THR A 279 -11.27 -8.72 5.17
C THR A 279 -12.80 -8.77 4.97
N LEU A 280 -13.25 -9.00 3.75
CA LEU A 280 -14.67 -9.07 3.38
C LEU A 280 -15.19 -10.52 3.23
N GLY A 281 -14.33 -11.50 3.39
CA GLY A 281 -14.65 -12.92 3.36
C GLY A 281 -14.48 -13.57 4.72
N THR A 282 -13.28 -14.08 5.03
CA THR A 282 -13.06 -14.89 6.23
C THR A 282 -13.34 -14.12 7.52
N ASN A 283 -13.01 -12.84 7.57
CA ASN A 283 -13.28 -12.00 8.75
C ASN A 283 -14.79 -11.78 8.99
N LEU A 284 -15.61 -11.86 7.95
CA LEU A 284 -17.08 -11.86 8.06
C LEU A 284 -17.66 -13.26 8.26
N GLY A 285 -16.84 -14.33 8.15
CA GLY A 285 -17.25 -15.72 8.27
C GLY A 285 -17.67 -16.39 6.97
N PHE A 286 -17.45 -15.74 5.82
CA PHE A 286 -17.74 -16.29 4.49
C PHE A 286 -16.55 -17.04 3.92
N PHE A 287 -16.82 -18.23 3.36
CA PHE A 287 -15.85 -19.11 2.72
C PHE A 287 -16.33 -19.63 1.36
N ASP A 288 -17.45 -19.13 0.87
CA ASP A 288 -17.89 -19.33 -0.51
C ASP A 288 -17.40 -18.17 -1.37
N PRO A 289 -16.64 -18.44 -2.45
CA PRO A 289 -16.07 -17.39 -3.29
C PRO A 289 -17.11 -16.46 -3.94
N ASP A 290 -18.30 -16.96 -4.33
CA ASP A 290 -19.32 -16.13 -4.97
C ASP A 290 -20.00 -15.18 -3.99
N ASN A 291 -20.18 -15.61 -2.73
CA ASN A 291 -20.66 -14.73 -1.68
C ASN A 291 -19.67 -13.58 -1.40
N ILE A 292 -18.38 -13.93 -1.33
CA ILE A 292 -17.33 -12.93 -1.11
C ILE A 292 -17.25 -11.97 -2.31
N ASP A 293 -17.30 -12.50 -3.53
CA ASP A 293 -17.26 -11.70 -4.76
C ASP A 293 -18.44 -10.71 -4.83
N SER A 294 -19.63 -11.14 -4.40
CA SER A 294 -20.82 -10.29 -4.33
C SER A 294 -20.63 -9.11 -3.36
N ILE A 295 -20.09 -9.37 -2.17
CA ILE A 295 -19.80 -8.32 -1.17
C ILE A 295 -18.71 -7.37 -1.68
N VAL A 296 -17.61 -7.91 -2.22
CA VAL A 296 -16.50 -7.13 -2.75
C VAL A 296 -16.93 -6.26 -3.92
N SER A 297 -17.76 -6.80 -4.81
CA SER A 297 -18.29 -6.07 -5.96
C SER A 297 -19.11 -4.86 -5.52
N GLU A 298 -19.91 -4.98 -4.48
CA GLU A 298 -20.68 -3.86 -3.95
C GLU A 298 -19.79 -2.82 -3.27
N VAL A 299 -18.78 -3.23 -2.50
CA VAL A 299 -17.79 -2.33 -1.90
C VAL A 299 -17.04 -1.53 -2.98
N ARG A 300 -16.61 -2.20 -4.05
CA ARG A 300 -15.94 -1.58 -5.19
C ARG A 300 -16.88 -0.65 -5.97
N LYS A 301 -18.11 -1.06 -6.21
CA LYS A 301 -19.13 -0.25 -6.90
C LYS A 301 -19.31 1.12 -6.25
N TYR A 302 -19.35 1.16 -4.92
CA TYR A 302 -19.45 2.42 -4.19
C TYR A 302 -18.12 3.15 -3.98
N GLY A 303 -17.00 2.51 -4.19
CA GLY A 303 -15.67 3.09 -3.93
C GLY A 303 -15.37 3.23 -2.44
N LEU A 304 -15.76 2.24 -1.63
CA LEU A 304 -15.41 2.16 -0.21
C LEU A 304 -14.07 1.43 -0.02
N ASP A 305 -13.29 1.81 0.99
CA ASP A 305 -12.11 1.04 1.37
C ASP A 305 -12.51 -0.34 1.92
N ALA A 306 -11.93 -1.40 1.35
CA ALA A 306 -12.30 -2.77 1.66
C ALA A 306 -11.90 -3.18 3.09
N SER A 307 -10.76 -2.69 3.57
CA SER A 307 -10.23 -3.04 4.90
C SER A 307 -11.04 -2.38 6.01
N VAL A 308 -11.36 -1.10 5.86
CA VAL A 308 -12.23 -0.36 6.80
C VAL A 308 -13.63 -0.96 6.80
N THR A 309 -14.22 -1.15 5.62
CA THR A 309 -15.55 -1.74 5.48
C THR A 309 -15.60 -3.13 6.10
N GLY A 310 -14.60 -3.98 5.82
CA GLY A 310 -14.52 -5.32 6.38
C GLY A 310 -14.40 -5.33 7.90
N SER A 311 -13.59 -4.44 8.48
CA SER A 311 -13.45 -4.31 9.93
C SER A 311 -14.75 -3.88 10.60
N MET A 312 -15.45 -2.89 10.03
CA MET A 312 -16.74 -2.41 10.51
C MET A 312 -17.81 -3.50 10.45
N LEU A 313 -17.94 -4.17 9.31
CA LEU A 313 -18.90 -5.26 9.15
C LEU A 313 -18.59 -6.43 10.07
N ALA A 314 -17.32 -6.80 10.23
CA ALA A 314 -16.92 -7.86 11.17
C ALA A 314 -17.33 -7.55 12.61
N TYR A 315 -17.16 -6.30 13.04
CA TYR A 315 -17.59 -5.85 14.36
C TYR A 315 -19.11 -5.87 14.51
N ILE A 316 -19.85 -5.41 13.53
CA ILE A 316 -21.32 -5.43 13.56
C ILE A 316 -21.85 -6.86 13.58
N LEU A 317 -21.31 -7.72 12.70
CA LEU A 317 -21.75 -9.11 12.58
C LEU A 317 -21.32 -10.01 13.76
N SER A 318 -20.43 -9.56 14.64
CA SER A 318 -19.98 -10.36 15.77
C SER A 318 -20.99 -10.44 16.93
N ASP A 319 -22.06 -9.64 16.89
CA ASP A 319 -23.04 -9.51 17.97
C ASP A 319 -24.46 -9.29 17.41
N GLU A 320 -25.45 -10.00 17.92
CA GLU A 320 -26.83 -9.92 17.45
C GLU A 320 -27.50 -8.58 17.81
N GLU A 321 -27.16 -7.98 18.96
CA GLU A 321 -27.70 -6.68 19.34
C GLU A 321 -27.21 -5.60 18.39
N ARG A 322 -25.90 -5.64 18.04
CA ARG A 322 -25.33 -4.73 17.05
C ARG A 322 -25.94 -4.94 15.66
N MET A 323 -26.13 -6.18 15.25
CA MET A 323 -26.81 -6.46 13.99
C MET A 323 -28.19 -5.82 13.94
N ALA A 324 -28.96 -5.95 15.01
CA ALA A 324 -30.29 -5.34 15.14
C ALA A 324 -30.23 -3.81 15.15
N GLU A 325 -29.26 -3.21 15.85
CA GLU A 325 -29.01 -1.75 15.86
C GLU A 325 -28.80 -1.18 14.45
N TYR A 326 -28.01 -1.90 13.63
CA TYR A 326 -27.76 -1.51 12.24
C TYR A 326 -28.83 -2.05 11.25
N GLY A 327 -29.90 -2.64 11.75
CA GLY A 327 -31.06 -3.08 10.97
C GLY A 327 -30.84 -4.32 10.13
N LEU A 328 -29.86 -5.16 10.49
CA LEU A 328 -29.62 -6.46 9.87
C LEU A 328 -30.54 -7.51 10.52
N LYS A 329 -31.23 -8.30 9.72
CA LYS A 329 -32.08 -9.40 10.18
C LYS A 329 -31.31 -10.69 10.37
N ASP A 330 -30.31 -10.89 9.53
CA ASP A 330 -29.45 -12.06 9.54
C ASP A 330 -28.08 -11.73 8.90
N ARG A 331 -27.18 -12.73 8.84
CA ARG A 331 -25.84 -12.60 8.24
C ARG A 331 -25.82 -12.94 6.75
N SER A 332 -26.91 -12.76 6.05
CA SER A 332 -26.98 -13.04 4.61
C SER A 332 -26.29 -11.97 3.77
N VAL A 333 -25.81 -12.34 2.59
CA VAL A 333 -25.19 -11.42 1.64
C VAL A 333 -26.14 -10.26 1.28
N PRO A 334 -27.45 -10.46 1.00
CA PRO A 334 -28.36 -9.36 0.71
C PRO A 334 -28.46 -8.31 1.82
N GLU A 335 -28.51 -8.74 3.09
CA GLU A 335 -28.57 -7.82 4.23
C GLU A 335 -27.26 -7.00 4.35
N ILE A 336 -26.11 -7.66 4.15
CA ILE A 336 -24.80 -6.99 4.18
C ILE A 336 -24.66 -5.99 3.03
N VAL A 337 -25.07 -6.35 1.82
CA VAL A 337 -25.06 -5.47 0.64
C VAL A 337 -25.98 -4.24 0.88
N ALA A 338 -27.15 -4.44 1.47
CA ALA A 338 -28.03 -3.34 1.83
C ALA A 338 -27.39 -2.39 2.87
N LEU A 339 -26.67 -2.92 3.85
CA LEU A 339 -25.93 -2.11 4.82
C LEU A 339 -24.79 -1.33 4.15
N ILE A 340 -24.02 -1.95 3.26
CA ILE A 340 -22.95 -1.29 2.48
C ILE A 340 -23.51 -0.10 1.69
N SER A 341 -24.66 -0.26 1.04
CA SER A 341 -25.33 0.82 0.32
C SER A 341 -25.71 2.01 1.21
N ARG A 342 -26.20 1.72 2.42
CA ARG A 342 -26.54 2.78 3.41
C ARG A 342 -25.28 3.50 3.92
N ILE A 343 -24.19 2.80 4.14
CA ILE A 343 -22.90 3.37 4.50
C ILE A 343 -22.40 4.29 3.36
N ALA A 344 -22.43 3.79 2.15
CA ALA A 344 -21.96 4.53 0.97
C ALA A 344 -22.72 5.82 0.70
N SER A 345 -23.99 5.89 1.12
CA SER A 345 -24.79 7.12 1.02
C SER A 345 -24.38 8.21 2.02
N GLY A 346 -23.48 7.92 2.96
CA GLY A 346 -23.05 8.84 4.02
C GLY A 346 -24.08 9.05 5.13
N CYS A 347 -25.19 8.28 5.14
CA CYS A 347 -26.24 8.42 6.14
C CYS A 347 -25.87 7.83 7.50
N ILE A 348 -25.01 6.82 7.51
CA ILE A 348 -24.53 6.11 8.71
C ILE A 348 -23.05 5.79 8.57
N LEU A 349 -22.34 5.71 9.69
CA LEU A 349 -20.96 5.24 9.77
C LEU A 349 -19.99 5.95 8.80
N TYR A 350 -20.25 7.20 8.49
CA TYR A 350 -19.48 7.95 7.48
C TYR A 350 -18.05 8.28 7.94
N ASN A 351 -17.77 8.27 9.26
CA ASN A 351 -16.43 8.42 9.82
C ASN A 351 -15.65 7.09 9.89
N GLY A 352 -16.24 5.98 9.42
CA GLY A 352 -15.60 4.67 9.45
C GLY A 352 -15.46 4.11 10.87
N LEU A 353 -14.28 3.62 11.20
CA LEU A 353 -14.02 2.94 12.48
C LEU A 353 -14.22 3.86 13.69
N SER A 354 -14.10 5.18 13.52
CA SER A 354 -14.35 6.15 14.60
C SER A 354 -15.80 6.15 15.10
N ASP A 355 -16.75 5.75 14.26
CA ASP A 355 -18.17 5.62 14.65
C ASP A 355 -18.43 4.33 15.43
N LEU A 356 -17.43 3.45 15.58
CA LEU A 356 -17.51 2.14 16.21
C LEU A 356 -16.39 1.97 17.26
N PRO A 357 -16.50 2.61 18.43
CA PRO A 357 -15.42 2.68 19.42
C PRO A 357 -14.98 1.33 19.99
N GLY A 358 -15.77 0.28 19.82
CA GLY A 358 -15.40 -1.09 20.20
C GLY A 358 -14.78 -1.92 19.08
N CYS A 359 -14.63 -1.37 17.88
CA CYS A 359 -14.07 -2.06 16.74
C CYS A 359 -12.55 -2.26 16.91
N ILE A 360 -12.04 -3.38 16.42
CA ILE A 360 -10.59 -3.66 16.43
C ILE A 360 -9.90 -2.81 15.36
N GLN A 361 -9.05 -1.91 15.79
CA GLN A 361 -8.35 -0.95 14.94
C GLN A 361 -7.00 -0.54 15.54
N CYS A 362 -6.02 -0.17 14.70
CA CYS A 362 -4.79 0.48 15.11
C CYS A 362 -4.88 1.99 14.95
N GLN A 363 -4.14 2.74 15.76
CA GLN A 363 -4.02 4.22 15.62
C GLN A 363 -5.40 4.90 15.57
N ASP A 364 -6.36 4.35 16.33
CA ASP A 364 -7.76 4.77 16.43
C ASP A 364 -8.58 4.75 15.12
N HIS A 365 -7.95 4.48 13.96
CA HIS A 365 -8.65 4.54 12.67
C HIS A 365 -8.12 3.55 11.61
N LEU A 366 -6.96 2.90 11.82
CA LEU A 366 -6.41 1.97 10.83
C LEU A 366 -7.03 0.58 10.98
N PRO A 367 -7.58 0.02 9.90
CA PRO A 367 -8.06 -1.36 9.88
C PRO A 367 -6.88 -2.34 9.96
N ILE A 368 -7.15 -3.53 10.47
CA ILE A 368 -6.18 -4.60 10.59
C ILE A 368 -6.61 -5.75 9.69
N ASP A 369 -5.81 -6.06 8.68
CA ASP A 369 -6.13 -7.07 7.66
C ASP A 369 -5.76 -8.50 8.08
N PHE A 370 -5.02 -8.66 9.19
CA PHE A 370 -4.50 -9.94 9.67
C PHE A 370 -4.78 -10.15 11.15
N ASP A 371 -4.75 -11.40 11.57
CA ASP A 371 -4.64 -11.69 12.99
C ASP A 371 -3.18 -11.52 13.45
N LEU A 372 -2.93 -10.53 14.29
CA LEU A 372 -1.59 -10.18 14.73
C LEU A 372 -1.08 -11.04 15.89
N ARG A 373 -1.94 -11.87 16.50
CA ARG A 373 -1.64 -12.74 17.65
C ARG A 373 -0.62 -13.85 17.37
N GLY A 374 0.27 -13.76 16.57
CA GLY A 374 1.31 -14.74 16.20
C GLY A 374 2.20 -14.20 15.09
N ALA A 375 2.00 -12.93 14.76
CA ALA A 375 2.65 -12.25 13.65
C ALA A 375 3.48 -11.05 14.14
N SER A 376 4.46 -11.28 15.03
CA SER A 376 5.22 -10.24 15.72
C SER A 376 5.81 -9.16 14.81
N ALA A 377 6.32 -9.53 13.64
CA ALA A 377 6.87 -8.56 12.69
C ALA A 377 5.77 -7.68 12.05
N MET A 378 4.59 -8.27 11.74
CA MET A 378 3.44 -7.48 11.28
C MET A 378 2.86 -6.61 12.40
N ALA A 379 2.83 -7.11 13.64
CA ALA A 379 2.40 -6.33 14.79
C ALA A 379 3.25 -5.07 14.98
N LEU A 380 4.57 -5.17 14.82
CA LEU A 380 5.47 -4.01 14.82
C LEU A 380 5.18 -3.05 13.67
N SER A 381 4.93 -3.57 12.47
CA SER A 381 4.59 -2.75 11.31
C SER A 381 3.31 -1.95 11.54
N TYR A 382 2.25 -2.59 12.05
CA TYR A 382 0.98 -1.91 12.35
C TYR A 382 1.06 -0.95 13.55
N SER A 383 1.98 -1.18 14.50
CA SER A 383 2.19 -0.28 15.63
C SER A 383 3.08 0.93 15.32
N SER A 384 3.76 0.95 14.16
CA SER A 384 4.44 2.14 13.67
C SER A 384 3.47 3.08 12.99
N LEU A 385 3.69 4.40 13.05
CA LEU A 385 2.87 5.38 12.33
C LEU A 385 2.76 5.15 10.81
N LEU A 386 3.63 4.30 10.27
CA LEU A 386 3.59 3.98 8.86
C LEU A 386 2.42 3.08 8.48
N GLY A 387 1.87 2.28 9.42
CA GLY A 387 0.67 1.46 9.22
C GLY A 387 0.74 0.49 8.04
N PHE A 388 1.96 0.17 7.57
CA PHE A 388 2.14 -0.60 6.35
C PHE A 388 1.99 -2.08 6.58
N PHE A 389 1.30 -2.70 5.65
CA PHE A 389 1.50 -4.11 5.39
C PHE A 389 2.88 -4.31 4.72
N LEU A 390 3.77 -5.03 5.39
CA LEU A 390 5.07 -5.42 4.84
C LEU A 390 4.99 -6.85 4.28
N PRO A 391 5.01 -7.01 2.95
CA PRO A 391 4.82 -8.32 2.31
C PRO A 391 5.83 -9.37 2.73
N ALA A 392 7.05 -8.94 3.03
CA ALA A 392 8.11 -9.86 3.39
C ALA A 392 7.88 -10.51 4.76
N THR A 393 7.08 -9.91 5.63
CA THR A 393 6.67 -10.55 6.89
C THR A 393 5.80 -11.80 6.68
N LEU A 394 5.17 -11.95 5.51
CA LEU A 394 4.44 -13.17 5.11
C LEU A 394 5.36 -14.27 4.56
N LEU A 395 6.59 -13.94 4.19
CA LEU A 395 7.50 -14.84 3.50
C LEU A 395 8.33 -15.69 4.44
N PHE A 396 8.09 -15.57 5.75
CA PHE A 396 8.90 -16.25 6.73
C PHE A 396 8.88 -17.77 6.59
N PRO A 397 10.05 -18.38 6.82
CA PRO A 397 10.21 -19.82 6.72
C PRO A 397 9.35 -20.55 7.76
N LYS A 398 9.29 -21.87 7.62
CA LYS A 398 8.50 -22.82 8.40
C LYS A 398 8.67 -22.76 9.93
N ARG A 399 9.67 -22.00 10.43
CA ARG A 399 9.92 -21.79 11.87
C ARG A 399 9.75 -20.30 12.21
N ARG A 400 9.09 -20.01 13.33
CA ARG A 400 8.97 -18.65 13.87
C ARG A 400 10.36 -18.08 14.14
N PRO A 401 10.70 -16.87 13.65
CA PRO A 401 11.96 -16.24 13.98
C PRO A 401 12.00 -15.94 15.48
N LYS A 402 13.21 -15.89 16.06
CA LYS A 402 13.40 -15.36 17.40
C LYS A 402 12.96 -13.89 17.44
N GLU A 403 12.57 -13.42 18.61
CA GLU A 403 12.00 -12.09 18.86
C GLU A 403 12.83 -10.95 18.28
N ASP A 404 14.14 -10.97 18.57
CA ASP A 404 15.11 -10.01 18.08
C ASP A 404 15.24 -10.05 16.54
N ALA A 405 15.11 -11.25 15.95
CA ALA A 405 15.12 -11.41 14.52
C ALA A 405 13.86 -10.84 13.85
N ALA A 406 12.67 -10.98 14.47
CA ALA A 406 11.44 -10.42 13.96
C ALA A 406 11.48 -8.89 13.92
N ALA A 407 11.99 -8.26 14.97
CA ALA A 407 12.18 -6.81 15.03
C ALA A 407 13.21 -6.32 14.01
N THR A 408 14.35 -7.01 13.91
CA THR A 408 15.40 -6.70 12.91
C THR A 408 14.84 -6.76 11.50
N ILE A 409 14.10 -7.80 11.17
CA ILE A 409 13.51 -7.97 9.85
C ILE A 409 12.52 -6.83 9.56
N ALA A 410 11.56 -6.59 10.46
CA ALA A 410 10.56 -5.55 10.28
C ALA A 410 11.23 -4.17 10.09
N PHE A 411 12.24 -3.85 10.86
CA PHE A 411 13.00 -2.61 10.74
C PHE A 411 13.66 -2.46 9.36
N TYR A 412 14.47 -3.42 8.95
CA TYR A 412 15.18 -3.33 7.67
C TYR A 412 14.22 -3.35 6.47
N GLU A 413 13.11 -4.03 6.58
CA GLU A 413 12.08 -4.01 5.54
C GLU A 413 11.42 -2.66 5.39
N VAL A 414 11.07 -1.99 6.48
CA VAL A 414 10.58 -0.61 6.44
C VAL A 414 11.60 0.29 5.76
N ILE A 415 12.87 0.22 6.16
CA ILE A 415 13.93 1.05 5.57
C ILE A 415 14.09 0.79 4.07
N HIS A 416 14.10 -0.47 3.65
CA HIS A 416 14.19 -0.82 2.23
C HIS A 416 12.91 -0.46 1.45
N TYR A 417 11.74 -0.64 2.06
CA TYR A 417 10.47 -0.23 1.49
C TYR A 417 10.46 1.27 1.18
N LEU A 418 10.85 2.10 2.13
CA LEU A 418 10.93 3.55 1.96
C LEU A 418 11.96 3.94 0.89
N ALA A 419 13.14 3.31 0.89
CA ALA A 419 14.17 3.57 -0.10
C ALA A 419 13.71 3.24 -1.51
N LEU A 420 13.21 2.02 -1.72
CA LEU A 420 12.76 1.56 -3.04
C LEU A 420 11.58 2.39 -3.55
N SER A 421 10.65 2.72 -2.67
CA SER A 421 9.49 3.56 -3.01
C SER A 421 9.90 4.95 -3.45
N SER A 422 10.85 5.57 -2.74
CA SER A 422 11.40 6.88 -3.10
C SER A 422 12.15 6.84 -4.44
N LEU A 423 12.85 5.76 -4.70
CA LEU A 423 13.54 5.53 -5.96
C LEU A 423 12.59 5.10 -7.10
N GLY A 424 11.28 4.99 -6.83
CA GLY A 424 10.26 4.62 -7.80
C GLY A 424 10.24 3.13 -8.16
N HIS A 425 10.81 2.26 -7.32
CA HIS A 425 10.78 0.81 -7.51
C HIS A 425 9.69 0.14 -6.66
N PRO A 426 9.03 -0.92 -7.17
CA PRO A 426 8.02 -1.66 -6.41
C PRO A 426 8.68 -2.52 -5.32
N PRO A 427 8.50 -2.19 -4.04
CA PRO A 427 9.16 -2.92 -2.95
C PRO A 427 8.79 -4.41 -2.92
N MET A 428 7.53 -4.74 -3.17
CA MET A 428 7.04 -6.12 -3.15
C MET A 428 7.77 -7.06 -4.11
N CYS A 429 8.17 -6.57 -5.28
CA CYS A 429 8.83 -7.41 -6.28
C CYS A 429 10.28 -7.70 -5.93
N SER A 430 10.95 -6.81 -5.21
CA SER A 430 12.34 -7.00 -4.77
C SER A 430 12.42 -8.01 -3.63
N ASP A 431 11.48 -7.96 -2.70
CA ASP A 431 11.51 -8.78 -1.47
C ASP A 431 11.27 -10.26 -1.75
N LEU A 432 10.31 -10.57 -2.64
CA LEU A 432 9.97 -11.96 -2.98
C LEU A 432 11.16 -12.77 -3.51
N GLY A 433 12.10 -12.13 -4.25
CA GLY A 433 13.28 -12.81 -4.77
C GLY A 433 14.42 -12.95 -3.77
N TYR A 434 14.42 -12.11 -2.74
CA TYR A 434 15.52 -12.04 -1.78
C TYR A 434 15.37 -13.04 -0.64
N TRP A 435 14.17 -13.16 -0.09
CA TRP A 435 13.86 -14.05 1.03
C TRP A 435 14.05 -15.53 0.72
N SER A 436 13.83 -15.92 -0.52
CA SER A 436 14.06 -17.30 -0.96
C SER A 436 15.54 -17.72 -0.88
N LYS A 437 16.46 -16.76 -0.71
CA LYS A 437 17.91 -17.00 -0.66
C LYS A 437 18.50 -16.89 0.74
N VAL A 438 17.72 -16.46 1.74
CA VAL A 438 18.20 -16.38 3.12
C VAL A 438 18.18 -17.76 3.75
N PRO A 439 19.34 -18.36 4.11
CA PRO A 439 19.35 -19.66 4.76
C PRO A 439 18.63 -19.62 6.09
N GLU A 440 17.89 -20.67 6.44
CA GLU A 440 17.19 -20.76 7.76
C GLU A 440 18.12 -20.50 8.96
N ALA A 441 19.39 -20.89 8.85
CA ALA A 441 20.39 -20.63 9.89
C ALA A 441 20.74 -19.13 10.07
N ALA A 442 20.38 -18.27 9.10
CA ALA A 442 20.67 -16.84 9.16
C ALA A 442 19.60 -16.03 9.92
N PHE A 443 18.51 -16.68 10.38
CA PHE A 443 17.47 -16.03 11.19
C PHE A 443 17.90 -15.74 12.64
N GLN A 444 19.13 -15.27 12.79
CA GLN A 444 19.64 -14.65 14.02
C GLN A 444 19.85 -13.16 13.74
N SER A 445 19.41 -12.27 14.64
CA SER A 445 19.41 -10.82 14.44
C SER A 445 20.73 -10.26 13.88
N ARG A 446 21.88 -10.68 14.41
CA ARG A 446 23.20 -10.22 13.94
C ARG A 446 23.55 -10.65 12.52
N LEU A 447 23.13 -11.85 12.09
CA LEU A 447 23.37 -12.34 10.74
C LEU A 447 22.43 -11.67 9.73
N LEU A 448 21.18 -11.41 10.12
CA LEU A 448 20.24 -10.66 9.32
C LEU A 448 20.67 -9.21 9.13
N ALA A 449 21.06 -8.51 10.19
CA ALA A 449 21.58 -7.16 10.10
C ALA A 449 22.82 -7.08 9.17
N ARG A 450 23.73 -8.07 9.22
CA ARG A 450 24.87 -8.18 8.29
C ARG A 450 24.42 -8.43 6.86
N PHE A 451 23.40 -9.26 6.67
CA PHE A 451 22.86 -9.55 5.36
C PHE A 451 22.29 -8.29 4.72
N TYR A 452 21.38 -7.60 5.41
CA TYR A 452 20.78 -6.36 4.94
C TYR A 452 21.80 -5.25 4.69
N SER A 453 22.78 -5.11 5.57
CA SER A 453 23.79 -4.04 5.46
C SER A 453 24.89 -4.28 4.43
N ARG A 454 25.04 -5.51 3.89
CA ARG A 454 26.17 -5.84 3.01
C ARG A 454 25.79 -6.58 1.74
N ARG A 455 24.69 -7.28 1.70
CA ARG A 455 24.32 -8.20 0.61
C ARG A 455 23.00 -7.91 -0.06
N PHE A 456 22.19 -7.02 0.51
CA PHE A 456 20.93 -6.66 -0.11
C PHE A 456 21.21 -5.68 -1.26
N HIS A 457 20.95 -6.13 -2.50
CA HIS A 457 21.02 -5.31 -3.70
C HIS A 457 19.70 -5.43 -4.44
N ALA A 458 19.11 -4.33 -4.81
CA ALA A 458 17.87 -4.32 -5.57
C ALA A 458 17.91 -3.23 -6.64
N PHE A 459 17.45 -3.54 -7.82
CA PHE A 459 17.31 -2.61 -8.95
C PHE A 459 18.60 -1.82 -9.28
N GLY A 460 19.77 -2.44 -9.14
CA GLY A 460 21.06 -1.79 -9.38
C GLY A 460 21.63 -1.02 -8.19
N HIS A 461 20.84 -0.78 -7.14
CA HIS A 461 21.30 -0.07 -5.94
C HIS A 461 21.99 -1.00 -4.97
N SER A 462 23.08 -0.51 -4.36
CA SER A 462 23.80 -1.22 -3.31
C SER A 462 23.04 -1.18 -1.98
N SER A 463 23.33 -2.13 -1.08
CA SER A 463 22.78 -2.13 0.29
C SER A 463 22.96 -0.78 1.00
N LEU A 464 24.11 -0.14 0.81
CA LEU A 464 24.40 1.12 1.49
C LEU A 464 23.54 2.26 0.98
N GLU A 465 23.37 2.39 -0.33
CA GLU A 465 22.52 3.41 -0.93
C GLU A 465 21.07 3.27 -0.48
N LEU A 466 20.56 2.03 -0.47
CA LEU A 466 19.19 1.77 0.00
C LEU A 466 19.03 2.08 1.49
N LEU A 467 20.01 1.74 2.33
CA LEU A 467 19.94 2.05 3.76
C LEU A 467 20.06 3.55 4.04
N GLU A 468 20.95 4.27 3.35
CA GLU A 468 21.11 5.72 3.49
C GLU A 468 19.81 6.43 3.09
N LYS A 469 19.23 6.06 1.93
CA LYS A 469 17.99 6.66 1.41
C LYS A 469 16.78 6.33 2.28
N GLY A 470 16.63 5.08 2.68
CA GLY A 470 15.52 4.66 3.53
C GLY A 470 15.54 5.32 4.90
N MET A 471 16.71 5.44 5.54
CA MET A 471 16.87 6.13 6.81
C MET A 471 16.62 7.63 6.71
N GLU A 472 16.94 8.25 5.58
CA GLU A 472 16.61 9.66 5.32
C GLU A 472 15.09 9.88 5.36
N ILE A 473 14.34 9.08 4.61
CA ILE A 473 12.87 9.18 4.55
C ILE A 473 12.24 8.78 5.89
N TYR A 474 12.75 7.73 6.54
CA TYR A 474 12.30 7.33 7.87
C TYR A 474 12.38 8.48 8.89
N ARG A 475 13.46 9.28 8.87
CA ARG A 475 13.60 10.47 9.72
C ARG A 475 12.65 11.59 9.31
N ILE A 476 12.46 11.80 8.00
CA ILE A 476 11.54 12.81 7.48
C ILE A 476 10.11 12.51 7.95
N LEU A 477 9.69 11.26 7.92
CA LEU A 477 8.35 10.84 8.32
C LEU A 477 8.12 10.88 9.84
N GLY A 478 9.20 10.89 10.66
CA GLY A 478 9.07 11.00 12.11
C GLY A 478 8.29 9.83 12.71
N VAL A 479 8.72 8.59 12.43
CA VAL A 479 8.03 7.38 12.88
C VAL A 479 7.92 7.30 14.39
N GLU A 480 6.71 7.20 14.89
CA GLU A 480 6.37 7.03 16.30
C GLU A 480 5.64 5.69 16.54
N TRP A 481 5.60 5.26 17.79
CA TRP A 481 4.92 4.03 18.17
C TRP A 481 3.50 4.30 18.65
N THR A 482 2.58 3.47 18.20
CA THR A 482 1.20 3.46 18.67
C THR A 482 0.86 2.12 19.31
N PRO A 483 -0.01 2.09 20.33
CA PRO A 483 -0.42 0.84 20.94
C PRO A 483 -1.22 -0.01 19.96
N LEU A 484 -1.07 -1.33 20.06
CA LEU A 484 -1.96 -2.28 19.40
C LEU A 484 -3.26 -2.42 20.23
N PRO A 485 -4.37 -2.78 19.59
CA PRO A 485 -5.60 -3.12 20.28
C PRO A 485 -5.38 -4.22 21.33
N SER A 486 -6.02 -4.09 22.49
CA SER A 486 -5.91 -5.06 23.60
C SER A 486 -6.25 -6.49 23.19
N HIS A 487 -7.13 -6.65 22.21
CA HIS A 487 -7.49 -7.95 21.63
C HIS A 487 -6.27 -8.77 21.16
N PHE A 488 -5.23 -8.10 20.64
CA PHE A 488 -4.01 -8.77 20.17
C PHE A 488 -2.93 -8.94 21.25
N LEU A 489 -3.13 -8.33 22.43
CA LEU A 489 -2.18 -8.39 23.56
C LEU A 489 -2.52 -9.47 24.57
N LEU A 490 -3.76 -9.96 24.59
CA LEU A 490 -4.30 -10.83 25.66
C LEU A 490 -3.90 -12.31 25.55
N ASP A 491 -3.34 -12.77 24.45
CA ASP A 491 -3.00 -14.19 24.26
C ASP A 491 -1.64 -14.61 24.89
N SER A 492 -0.95 -13.72 25.61
CA SER A 492 0.26 -14.11 26.33
C SER A 492 0.03 -15.10 27.47
N ASP A 493 -1.20 -15.13 28.03
CA ASP A 493 -1.51 -15.90 29.23
C ASP A 493 -2.38 -17.14 29.00
N SER A 494 -3.06 -17.28 27.86
CA SER A 494 -4.09 -18.31 27.66
C SER A 494 -3.72 -19.53 26.83
N ALA A 495 -2.67 -19.46 26.05
CA ALA A 495 -2.20 -20.58 25.26
C ALA A 495 -0.82 -21.03 25.75
N GLY A 496 -0.72 -21.90 26.73
CA GLY A 496 0.46 -22.59 27.29
C GLY A 496 1.75 -22.72 26.46
N GLY A 497 2.05 -21.73 25.62
CA GLY A 497 3.21 -21.59 24.78
C GLY A 497 3.87 -20.23 25.01
N SER A 498 5.06 -20.26 25.58
CA SER A 498 5.94 -19.14 25.95
C SER A 498 6.42 -18.23 24.82
N ASP A 499 5.66 -18.02 23.74
CA ASP A 499 6.17 -17.49 22.48
C ASP A 499 5.67 -16.09 22.08
N THR A 500 4.84 -15.43 22.92
CA THR A 500 4.42 -14.06 22.66
C THR A 500 5.29 -13.07 23.41
N VAL A 501 6.10 -12.34 22.66
CA VAL A 501 6.94 -11.27 23.21
C VAL A 501 6.10 -10.05 23.45
N PRO A 502 6.22 -9.39 24.60
CA PRO A 502 5.61 -8.09 24.80
C PRO A 502 6.01 -7.12 23.68
N LEU A 503 5.04 -6.42 23.08
CA LEU A 503 5.27 -5.46 22.00
C LEU A 503 6.38 -4.46 22.36
N LYS A 504 6.41 -4.00 23.61
CA LYS A 504 7.45 -3.10 24.13
C LYS A 504 8.87 -3.66 23.91
N ARG A 505 9.08 -4.94 24.17
CA ARG A 505 10.38 -5.57 23.96
C ARG A 505 10.77 -5.64 22.48
N LEU A 506 9.80 -5.85 21.59
CA LEU A 506 10.02 -5.80 20.15
C LEU A 506 10.36 -4.38 19.67
N GLN A 507 9.71 -3.38 20.24
CA GLN A 507 10.03 -1.96 19.99
C GLN A 507 11.44 -1.61 20.47
N ASP A 508 11.84 -2.08 21.64
CA ASP A 508 13.21 -1.89 22.18
C ASP A 508 14.27 -2.50 21.23
N TYR A 509 14.03 -3.71 20.69
CA TYR A 509 14.93 -4.32 19.68
C TYR A 509 14.96 -3.52 18.36
N TRP A 510 13.84 -2.99 17.93
CA TRP A 510 13.78 -2.11 16.75
C TRP A 510 14.62 -0.84 16.97
N ASP A 511 14.47 -0.19 18.12
CA ASP A 511 15.20 1.02 18.45
C ASP A 511 16.72 0.76 18.57
N GLU A 512 17.12 -0.41 19.08
CA GLU A 512 18.51 -0.84 19.06
C GLU A 512 19.05 -1.01 17.63
N GLU A 513 18.31 -1.63 16.72
CA GLU A 513 18.73 -1.79 15.33
C GLU A 513 18.80 -0.45 14.60
N LYS A 514 17.84 0.45 14.83
CA LYS A 514 17.87 1.83 14.35
C LYS A 514 19.17 2.54 14.77
N LEU A 515 19.50 2.49 16.07
CA LEU A 515 20.72 3.10 16.60
C LEU A 515 21.98 2.48 15.98
N ARG A 516 22.04 1.16 15.86
CA ARG A 516 23.15 0.44 15.21
C ARG A 516 23.35 0.88 13.76
N LEU A 517 22.27 1.02 13.01
CA LEU A 517 22.30 1.47 11.62
C LEU A 517 22.80 2.92 11.53
N GLU A 518 22.31 3.81 12.39
CA GLU A 518 22.73 5.22 12.44
C GLU A 518 24.23 5.37 12.71
N ILE A 519 24.76 4.64 13.69
CA ILE A 519 26.20 4.63 14.01
C ILE A 519 27.01 4.13 12.80
N MET A 520 26.56 3.07 12.16
CA MET A 520 27.23 2.52 10.98
C MET A 520 27.26 3.51 9.82
N LEU A 521 26.15 4.16 9.50
CA LEU A 521 26.05 5.14 8.41
C LEU A 521 26.92 6.37 8.70
N ARG A 522 26.91 6.89 9.94
CA ARG A 522 27.77 8.01 10.37
C ARG A 522 29.25 7.69 10.21
N SER A 523 29.71 6.55 10.71
CA SER A 523 31.11 6.10 10.59
C SER A 523 31.55 5.97 9.12
N ARG A 524 30.67 5.54 8.24
CA ARG A 524 30.97 5.44 6.80
C ARG A 524 31.03 6.80 6.12
N ARG A 525 30.15 7.76 6.46
CA ARG A 525 30.22 9.13 5.96
C ARG A 525 31.53 9.79 6.35
N GLU A 526 31.95 9.67 7.60
CA GLU A 526 33.23 10.19 8.10
C GLU A 526 34.43 9.63 7.33
N LYS A 527 34.44 8.32 7.05
CA LYS A 527 35.49 7.68 6.24
C LYS A 527 35.51 8.16 4.79
N ARG A 528 34.34 8.38 4.17
CA ARG A 528 34.24 8.94 2.80
C ARG A 528 34.79 10.35 2.73
N VAL A 529 34.43 11.22 3.68
CA VAL A 529 34.93 12.60 3.75
C VAL A 529 36.45 12.62 3.92
N LYS A 530 37.00 11.78 4.81
CA LYS A 530 38.44 11.67 5.01
C LYS A 530 39.18 11.20 3.76
N HIS A 531 38.65 10.19 3.07
CA HIS A 531 39.26 9.68 1.81
C HIS A 531 39.17 10.70 0.67
N SER A 532 38.08 11.46 0.58
CA SER A 532 37.93 12.55 -0.39
C SER A 532 38.95 13.67 -0.13
N ALA A 533 39.13 14.07 1.12
CA ALA A 533 40.12 15.06 1.52
C ALA A 533 41.55 14.60 1.24
N GLU A 534 41.87 13.34 1.49
CA GLU A 534 43.19 12.74 1.21
C GLU A 534 43.49 12.66 -0.30
N ARG A 535 42.47 12.40 -1.15
CA ARG A 535 42.60 12.46 -2.62
C ARG A 535 42.83 13.86 -3.10
N SER A 536 42.02 14.84 -2.69
CA SER A 536 42.18 16.24 -3.07
C SER A 536 43.54 16.79 -2.65
N ALA A 537 44.08 16.36 -1.50
CA ALA A 537 45.43 16.76 -1.06
C ALA A 537 46.57 16.11 -1.90
N LYS A 538 46.33 14.92 -2.47
CA LYS A 538 47.31 14.27 -3.36
C LYS A 538 47.29 14.87 -4.77
N ASP A 539 46.08 15.19 -5.29
CA ASP A 539 45.92 15.76 -6.64
C ASP A 539 46.36 17.24 -6.69
N GLY A 540 46.18 18.00 -5.60
CA GLY A 540 46.67 19.39 -5.49
C GLY A 540 48.18 19.53 -5.25
N GLY A 541 48.88 18.44 -4.95
CA GLY A 541 50.36 18.41 -4.77
C GLY A 541 51.18 18.15 -6.05
N SER A 542 50.52 17.82 -7.19
CA SER A 542 51.19 17.55 -8.46
C SER A 542 51.26 18.72 -9.44
N GLU A 543 50.67 19.87 -9.13
CA GLU A 543 50.68 21.07 -10.02
C GLU A 543 51.72 22.13 -9.63
N VAL A 544 52.62 21.86 -8.66
CA VAL A 544 53.67 22.84 -8.26
C VAL A 544 55.09 22.32 -8.52
N LEU A 545 55.32 21.50 -9.53
CA LEU A 545 56.66 21.22 -10.09
C LEU A 545 56.54 20.92 -11.60
N GLY A 546 56.44 21.98 -12.41
CA GLY A 546 56.57 21.93 -13.81
C GLY A 546 56.87 23.31 -14.40
#